data_cb6fab5d502fe357e78dad2f041de357
#
_entry.id   cb6fab5d502fe357e78dad2f041de357
#
_cell.length_a   1.000
_cell.length_b   1.000
_cell.length_c   1.000
_cell.angle_alpha   90.00
_cell.angle_beta   90.00
_cell.angle_gamma   90.00
#
_symmetry.space_group_name_H-M   'P 1'
#
loop_
_entity.id
_entity.type
_entity.pdbx_description
1 polymer ?
#
loop_
_entity_poly.entity_id
_entity_poly.type
_entity_poly.pdbx_seq_one_letter_code
_entity_poly.pdbx_strand_id
1 'polypeptide(L)'
;MIKYVNLLIGSACNMKCGYCLQTNEKSPADHKADPVEFAHKLADYLKGSRIERIAYWGGEPMLYWDRIKALHGALIDKGIRPEQSTVTTNGRSLTDDYVEYANANPDIFTVVSWHDGNFTDEQLSRIFRLREFSISLLIHHYQTDMWGARDLFYSLQEKCGRYPKAAVHFLRANDGCRSDYYMTREDVDAFCKHLETVIEMARIGDPWAAWQCSQLLYHRNKVKSRVGPMCVRDELLSVDLHGNVYACHHNYDASNITGNIFKKVIPIRAVPQLSPRRFYDSVECQSCEALDECRGGCYTSNTHDIDCYFAKKRFALYHAMEKLFQ
;
A
#
# COMPACT_ATOMS: atom_id res chain seq x y z
N MET A 1 -21.24 0.92 3.94
CA MET A 1 -20.70 2.00 4.82
C MET A 1 -19.20 2.07 4.58
N ILE A 2 -18.65 3.25 4.32
CA ILE A 2 -17.21 3.42 4.02
C ILE A 2 -16.39 3.24 5.30
N LYS A 3 -15.32 2.47 5.22
CA LYS A 3 -14.34 2.28 6.31
C LYS A 3 -12.92 2.72 5.91
N TYR A 4 -12.61 2.65 4.63
CA TYR A 4 -11.28 2.94 4.10
C TYR A 4 -11.38 4.05 3.07
N VAL A 5 -10.53 5.06 3.19
CA VAL A 5 -10.46 6.18 2.24
C VAL A 5 -9.04 6.32 1.72
N ASN A 6 -8.85 6.27 0.41
CA ASN A 6 -7.59 6.60 -0.24
C ASN A 6 -7.72 7.99 -0.87
N LEU A 7 -6.89 8.93 -0.43
CA LEU A 7 -6.89 10.31 -0.90
C LEU A 7 -5.70 10.56 -1.81
N LEU A 8 -5.95 10.85 -3.08
CA LEU A 8 -4.93 11.34 -3.99
C LEU A 8 -4.72 12.84 -3.74
N ILE A 9 -3.57 13.20 -3.16
CA ILE A 9 -3.27 14.58 -2.75
C ILE A 9 -2.68 15.39 -3.91
N GLY A 10 -1.97 14.74 -4.81
CA GLY A 10 -1.36 15.33 -5.98
C GLY A 10 -0.44 14.33 -6.69
N SER A 11 -0.01 14.66 -7.90
CA SER A 11 0.79 13.76 -8.75
C SER A 11 2.28 14.09 -8.84
N ALA A 12 2.71 15.28 -8.33
CA ALA A 12 4.13 15.63 -8.35
C ALA A 12 4.95 14.73 -7.43
N CYS A 13 6.13 14.34 -7.91
CA CYS A 13 7.07 13.52 -7.17
C CYS A 13 8.51 14.01 -7.44
N ASN A 14 9.35 13.93 -6.42
CA ASN A 14 10.79 14.23 -6.51
C ASN A 14 11.62 13.01 -6.96
N MET A 15 10.97 11.88 -7.28
CA MET A 15 11.59 10.67 -7.82
C MET A 15 10.94 10.27 -9.16
N LYS A 16 11.66 9.44 -9.93
CA LYS A 16 11.22 8.87 -11.22
C LYS A 16 11.42 7.36 -11.23
N CYS A 17 10.76 6.67 -10.32
CA CYS A 17 10.87 5.21 -10.21
C CYS A 17 10.28 4.52 -11.45
N GLY A 18 11.02 3.64 -12.10
CA GLY A 18 10.56 2.94 -13.30
C GLY A 18 9.38 2.00 -13.06
N TYR A 19 9.19 1.56 -11.82
CA TYR A 19 8.07 0.73 -11.38
C TYR A 19 6.89 1.52 -10.82
N CYS A 20 6.92 2.85 -10.86
CA CYS A 20 5.86 3.68 -10.31
C CYS A 20 4.55 3.48 -11.07
N LEU A 21 3.49 3.15 -10.35
CA LEU A 21 2.16 2.98 -10.92
C LEU A 21 1.54 4.31 -11.41
N GLN A 22 2.10 5.44 -10.98
CA GLN A 22 1.57 6.79 -11.21
C GLN A 22 2.29 7.56 -12.32
N THR A 23 3.28 6.96 -13.01
CA THR A 23 4.04 7.68 -14.05
C THR A 23 3.20 8.13 -15.25
N ASN A 24 2.11 7.42 -15.54
CA ASN A 24 1.19 7.72 -16.63
C ASN A 24 -0.07 8.46 -16.16
N GLU A 25 -0.20 8.74 -14.89
CA GLU A 25 -1.40 9.36 -14.36
C GLU A 25 -1.45 10.84 -14.74
N LYS A 26 -2.30 11.14 -15.68
CA LYS A 26 -2.81 12.48 -15.96
C LYS A 26 -3.94 12.81 -14.99
N SER A 27 -3.73 12.53 -13.70
CA SER A 27 -4.74 12.87 -12.72
C SER A 27 -4.97 14.37 -12.74
N PRO A 28 -6.24 14.81 -12.80
CA PRO A 28 -6.58 16.21 -12.60
C PRO A 28 -6.37 16.69 -11.16
N ALA A 29 -5.64 15.94 -10.32
CA ALA A 29 -5.30 16.33 -8.96
C ALA A 29 -4.54 17.67 -9.00
N ASP A 30 -5.31 18.71 -9.12
CA ASP A 30 -4.86 20.08 -9.33
C ASP A 30 -4.40 20.66 -7.99
N HIS A 31 -3.35 21.46 -8.06
CA HIS A 31 -2.84 22.29 -6.97
C HIS A 31 -3.82 23.36 -6.48
N LYS A 32 -4.95 23.57 -7.18
CA LYS A 32 -5.94 24.63 -6.88
C LYS A 32 -7.05 24.22 -5.92
N ALA A 33 -7.24 22.93 -5.66
CA ALA A 33 -8.27 22.48 -4.73
C ALA A 33 -7.94 22.93 -3.29
N ASP A 34 -8.91 23.56 -2.63
CA ASP A 34 -8.80 23.93 -1.22
C ASP A 34 -8.95 22.67 -0.35
N PRO A 35 -7.93 22.28 0.42
CA PRO A 35 -7.96 21.08 1.24
C PRO A 35 -8.99 21.15 2.37
N VAL A 36 -9.29 22.33 2.90
CA VAL A 36 -10.25 22.52 3.99
C VAL A 36 -11.67 22.40 3.45
N GLU A 37 -11.98 23.04 2.33
CA GLU A 37 -13.28 22.90 1.66
C GLU A 37 -13.53 21.43 1.27
N PHE A 38 -12.51 20.77 0.70
CA PHE A 38 -12.61 19.34 0.38
C PHE A 38 -12.88 18.50 1.62
N ALA A 39 -12.15 18.74 2.73
CA ALA A 39 -12.34 18.00 3.98
C ALA A 39 -13.77 18.11 4.52
N HIS A 40 -14.36 19.33 4.45
CA HIS A 40 -15.74 19.54 4.86
C HIS A 40 -16.73 18.74 4.02
N LYS A 41 -16.58 18.77 2.69
CA LYS A 41 -17.44 18.01 1.77
C LYS A 41 -17.26 16.51 1.93
N LEU A 42 -16.02 16.04 2.14
CA LEU A 42 -15.74 14.63 2.42
C LEU A 42 -16.36 14.19 3.75
N ALA A 43 -16.25 15.02 4.80
CA ALA A 43 -16.87 14.73 6.09
C ALA A 43 -18.40 14.60 5.98
N ASP A 44 -19.05 15.47 5.22
CA ASP A 44 -20.49 15.39 4.96
C ASP A 44 -20.87 14.10 4.21
N TYR A 45 -20.03 13.68 3.25
CA TYR A 45 -20.24 12.42 2.51
C TYR A 45 -20.04 11.19 3.41
N LEU A 46 -19.08 11.24 4.32
CA LEU A 46 -18.74 10.13 5.24
C LEU A 46 -19.62 10.10 6.51
N LYS A 47 -20.56 11.03 6.64
CA LYS A 47 -21.40 11.14 7.84
C LYS A 47 -22.05 9.81 8.24
N GLY A 48 -21.86 9.40 9.50
CA GLY A 48 -22.37 8.13 10.01
C GLY A 48 -21.48 6.91 9.67
N SER A 49 -20.36 7.10 8.96
CA SER A 49 -19.38 6.05 8.74
C SER A 49 -18.34 6.01 9.85
N ARG A 50 -17.95 4.81 10.30
CA ARG A 50 -16.79 4.60 11.16
C ARG A 50 -15.58 4.38 10.26
N ILE A 51 -14.66 5.32 10.24
CA ILE A 51 -13.48 5.28 9.38
C ILE A 51 -12.35 4.54 10.11
N GLU A 52 -11.95 3.40 9.58
CA GLU A 52 -10.81 2.63 10.08
C GLU A 52 -9.49 3.23 9.58
N ARG A 53 -9.44 3.66 8.30
CA ARG A 53 -8.20 4.24 7.75
C ARG A 53 -8.48 5.29 6.70
N ILE A 54 -7.70 6.39 6.78
CA ILE A 54 -7.49 7.33 5.69
C ILE A 54 -6.04 7.20 5.22
N ALA A 55 -5.80 6.99 3.92
CA ALA A 55 -4.47 6.93 3.34
C ALA A 55 -4.23 8.15 2.44
N TYR A 56 -3.22 8.95 2.81
CA TYR A 56 -2.74 10.09 2.02
C TYR A 56 -1.64 9.59 1.11
N TRP A 57 -1.85 9.71 -0.17
CA TRP A 57 -0.89 9.27 -1.15
C TRP A 57 -0.97 10.08 -2.45
N GLY A 58 -0.12 9.75 -3.42
CA GLY A 58 -0.02 10.47 -4.69
C GLY A 58 1.35 10.26 -5.29
N GLY A 59 1.95 11.29 -5.90
CA GLY A 59 3.35 11.27 -6.27
C GLY A 59 4.24 11.14 -5.02
N GLU A 60 4.67 12.28 -4.46
CA GLU A 60 5.30 12.30 -3.14
C GLU A 60 4.46 13.16 -2.18
N PRO A 61 3.79 12.57 -1.18
CA PRO A 61 2.93 13.31 -0.26
C PRO A 61 3.64 14.42 0.51
N MET A 62 4.94 14.28 0.79
CA MET A 62 5.66 15.32 1.52
C MET A 62 5.85 16.63 0.71
N LEU A 63 5.70 16.60 -0.61
CA LEU A 63 5.63 17.82 -1.41
C LEU A 63 4.33 18.61 -1.21
N TYR A 64 3.35 18.00 -0.57
CA TYR A 64 2.02 18.51 -0.28
C TYR A 64 1.73 18.54 1.23
N TRP A 65 2.79 18.58 2.06
CA TRP A 65 2.65 18.42 3.50
C TRP A 65 1.68 19.44 4.12
N ASP A 66 1.79 20.72 3.79
CA ASP A 66 0.88 21.74 4.32
C ASP A 66 -0.59 21.45 3.99
N ARG A 67 -0.84 20.91 2.80
CA ARG A 67 -2.17 20.50 2.36
C ARG A 67 -2.69 19.30 3.15
N ILE A 68 -1.85 18.30 3.39
CA ILE A 68 -2.20 17.13 4.20
C ILE A 68 -2.50 17.55 5.63
N LYS A 69 -1.68 18.42 6.21
CA LYS A 69 -1.83 18.96 7.57
C LYS A 69 -3.17 19.70 7.72
N ALA A 70 -3.48 20.60 6.78
CA ALA A 70 -4.75 21.35 6.76
C ALA A 70 -5.97 20.42 6.60
N LEU A 71 -5.90 19.46 5.67
CA LEU A 71 -6.95 18.51 5.41
C LEU A 71 -7.21 17.59 6.61
N HIS A 72 -6.14 17.02 7.20
CA HIS A 72 -6.23 16.17 8.39
C HIS A 72 -6.87 16.93 9.56
N GLY A 73 -6.40 18.15 9.88
CA GLY A 73 -6.98 18.98 10.93
C GLY A 73 -8.47 19.26 10.69
N ALA A 74 -8.83 19.66 9.47
CA ALA A 74 -10.22 19.96 9.13
C ALA A 74 -11.15 18.73 9.21
N LEU A 75 -10.65 17.52 8.88
CA LEU A 75 -11.41 16.28 9.07
C LEU A 75 -11.67 16.00 10.56
N ILE A 76 -10.63 16.13 11.39
CA ILE A 76 -10.74 15.95 12.84
C ILE A 76 -11.74 16.95 13.45
N ASP A 77 -11.70 18.23 13.04
CA ASP A 77 -12.61 19.28 13.49
C ASP A 77 -14.08 18.99 13.10
N LYS A 78 -14.27 18.32 11.98
CA LYS A 78 -15.59 17.82 11.53
C LYS A 78 -16.05 16.51 12.19
N GLY A 79 -15.25 15.98 13.13
CA GLY A 79 -15.57 14.75 13.84
C GLY A 79 -15.23 13.46 13.09
N ILE A 80 -14.54 13.52 11.98
CA ILE A 80 -14.00 12.34 11.28
C ILE A 80 -12.68 11.96 11.97
N ARG A 81 -12.73 10.95 12.80
CA ARG A 81 -11.57 10.43 13.55
C ARG A 81 -11.26 9.03 13.07
N PRO A 82 -10.34 8.86 12.12
CA PRO A 82 -9.92 7.55 11.66
C PRO A 82 -9.14 6.82 12.77
N GLU A 83 -9.21 5.50 12.78
CA GLU A 83 -8.35 4.70 13.66
C GLU A 83 -6.87 4.83 13.23
N GLN A 84 -6.64 5.04 11.92
CA GLN A 84 -5.31 5.27 11.37
C GLN A 84 -5.34 6.23 10.17
N SER A 85 -4.47 7.23 10.19
CA SER A 85 -4.14 8.15 9.09
C SER A 85 -2.78 7.76 8.52
N THR A 86 -2.74 7.09 7.36
CA THR A 86 -1.50 6.60 6.76
C THR A 86 -0.93 7.61 5.76
N VAL A 87 0.33 7.98 5.93
CA VAL A 87 1.09 8.77 4.95
C VAL A 87 2.17 7.88 4.34
N THR A 88 2.09 7.65 3.01
CA THR A 88 3.10 6.85 2.29
C THR A 88 4.06 7.80 1.58
N THR A 89 5.33 7.79 1.97
CA THR A 89 6.37 8.71 1.48
C THR A 89 7.61 7.95 1.03
N ASN A 90 8.39 8.52 0.11
CA ASN A 90 9.74 8.03 -0.20
C ASN A 90 10.78 8.43 0.88
N GLY A 91 10.39 9.18 1.89
CA GLY A 91 11.22 9.57 3.04
C GLY A 91 12.24 10.67 2.78
N ARG A 92 12.45 11.08 1.52
CA ARG A 92 13.52 12.03 1.16
C ARG A 92 13.18 13.48 1.49
N SER A 93 11.90 13.81 1.57
CA SER A 93 11.39 15.17 1.85
C SER A 93 10.72 15.29 3.22
N LEU A 94 10.99 14.38 4.15
CA LEU A 94 10.52 14.50 5.52
C LEU A 94 11.09 15.78 6.17
N THR A 95 10.23 16.54 6.83
CA THR A 95 10.60 17.75 7.57
C THR A 95 10.48 17.52 9.08
N ASP A 96 11.12 18.38 9.88
CA ASP A 96 10.97 18.32 11.33
C ASP A 96 9.53 18.64 11.75
N ASP A 97 8.87 19.60 11.08
CA ASP A 97 7.45 19.91 11.31
C ASP A 97 6.54 18.68 11.08
N TYR A 98 6.81 17.89 10.02
CA TYR A 98 6.07 16.65 9.83
C TYR A 98 6.28 15.65 10.96
N VAL A 99 7.54 15.45 11.38
CA VAL A 99 7.88 14.50 12.45
C VAL A 99 7.21 14.90 13.77
N GLU A 100 7.25 16.19 14.12
CA GLU A 100 6.59 16.72 15.31
C GLU A 100 5.07 16.52 15.24
N TYR A 101 4.47 16.89 14.12
CA TYR A 101 3.03 16.71 13.92
C TYR A 101 2.60 15.23 13.96
N ALA A 102 3.33 14.35 13.28
CA ALA A 102 3.05 12.92 13.29
C ALA A 102 3.16 12.32 14.70
N ASN A 103 4.15 12.76 15.48
CA ASN A 103 4.33 12.30 16.84
C ASN A 103 3.26 12.85 17.81
N ALA A 104 2.72 14.03 17.55
CA ALA A 104 1.64 14.62 18.33
C ALA A 104 0.26 14.02 18.01
N ASN A 105 0.06 13.44 16.82
CA ASN A 105 -1.22 12.86 16.39
C ASN A 105 -1.11 11.33 16.34
N PRO A 106 -1.68 10.61 17.33
CA PRO A 106 -1.48 9.17 17.50
C PRO A 106 -2.08 8.30 16.40
N ASP A 107 -3.01 8.82 15.61
CA ASP A 107 -3.59 8.14 14.46
C ASP A 107 -2.67 8.18 13.23
N ILE A 108 -1.67 9.08 13.18
CA ILE A 108 -0.76 9.18 12.04
C ILE A 108 0.25 8.03 12.06
N PHE A 109 0.26 7.29 10.97
CA PHE A 109 1.17 6.18 10.70
C PHE A 109 1.94 6.45 9.40
N THR A 110 3.26 6.50 9.46
CA THR A 110 4.11 6.77 8.31
C THR A 110 4.57 5.47 7.65
N VAL A 111 4.37 5.34 6.35
CA VAL A 111 4.94 4.26 5.55
C VAL A 111 6.08 4.84 4.72
N VAL A 112 7.31 4.44 5.01
CA VAL A 112 8.50 4.86 4.26
C VAL A 112 8.80 3.83 3.18
N SER A 113 8.67 4.22 1.91
CA SER A 113 9.04 3.37 0.79
C SER A 113 10.55 3.28 0.68
N TRP A 114 11.08 2.07 0.87
CA TRP A 114 12.51 1.80 0.79
C TRP A 114 12.86 1.41 -0.63
N HIS A 115 13.31 2.38 -1.45
CA HIS A 115 13.57 2.14 -2.87
C HIS A 115 14.97 1.57 -3.11
N ASP A 116 16.00 2.35 -2.78
CA ASP A 116 17.40 2.06 -3.06
C ASP A 116 18.31 2.12 -1.81
N GLY A 117 17.71 2.39 -0.66
CA GLY A 117 18.45 2.53 0.60
C GLY A 117 19.34 3.78 0.71
N ASN A 118 19.39 4.62 -0.32
CA ASN A 118 20.26 5.80 -0.38
C ASN A 118 19.64 6.99 0.37
N PHE A 119 19.62 6.92 1.69
CA PHE A 119 19.22 8.01 2.57
C PHE A 119 20.44 8.70 3.15
N THR A 120 20.38 10.03 3.30
CA THR A 120 21.37 10.77 4.09
C THR A 120 21.15 10.51 5.58
N ASP A 121 22.19 10.77 6.40
CA ASP A 121 22.06 10.64 7.87
C ASP A 121 20.96 11.53 8.44
N GLU A 122 20.74 12.70 7.87
CA GLU A 122 19.66 13.62 8.28
C GLU A 122 18.28 13.03 7.97
N GLN A 123 18.08 12.42 6.78
CA GLN A 123 16.84 11.75 6.41
C GLN A 123 16.57 10.55 7.31
N LEU A 124 17.59 9.73 7.56
CA LEU A 124 17.48 8.59 8.49
C LEU A 124 17.14 9.08 9.91
N SER A 125 17.79 10.13 10.38
CA SER A 125 17.50 10.72 11.69
C SER A 125 16.03 11.14 11.83
N ARG A 126 15.45 11.77 10.80
CA ARG A 126 14.03 12.13 10.80
C ARG A 126 13.12 10.89 10.81
N ILE A 127 13.42 9.89 9.97
CA ILE A 127 12.66 8.63 9.94
C ILE A 127 12.68 7.97 11.33
N PHE A 128 13.82 7.93 11.98
CA PHE A 128 13.99 7.25 13.28
C PHE A 128 13.32 7.99 14.45
N ARG A 129 13.10 9.27 14.32
CA ARG A 129 12.34 10.06 15.30
C ARG A 129 10.82 9.88 15.19
N LEU A 130 10.31 9.31 14.10
CA LEU A 130 8.89 8.99 13.98
C LEU A 130 8.50 7.95 15.04
N ARG A 131 7.42 8.23 15.78
CA ARG A 131 6.90 7.29 16.78
C ARG A 131 6.33 6.03 16.15
N GLU A 132 5.48 6.20 15.12
CA GLU A 132 4.81 5.11 14.42
C GLU A 132 5.13 5.13 12.93
N PHE A 133 5.92 4.17 12.49
CA PHE A 133 6.25 4.00 11.08
C PHE A 133 6.49 2.55 10.69
N SER A 134 6.44 2.29 9.41
CA SER A 134 6.92 1.06 8.80
C SER A 134 7.77 1.35 7.58
N ILE A 135 8.67 0.41 7.29
CA ILE A 135 9.40 0.39 6.02
C ILE A 135 8.60 -0.46 5.03
N SER A 136 8.45 0.02 3.82
CA SER A 136 7.84 -0.70 2.70
C SER A 136 8.91 -1.07 1.69
N LEU A 137 9.13 -2.37 1.49
CA LEU A 137 10.03 -2.91 0.48
C LEU A 137 9.21 -3.44 -0.70
N LEU A 138 9.60 -3.07 -1.92
CA LEU A 138 8.96 -3.53 -3.14
C LEU A 138 9.83 -4.59 -3.82
N ILE A 139 9.28 -5.77 -4.04
CA ILE A 139 9.90 -6.86 -4.82
C ILE A 139 9.49 -6.70 -6.29
N HIS A 140 10.47 -6.71 -7.18
CA HIS A 140 10.34 -6.56 -8.62
C HIS A 140 11.53 -7.23 -9.34
N HIS A 141 11.58 -7.21 -10.67
CA HIS A 141 12.61 -7.88 -11.46
C HIS A 141 14.05 -7.62 -10.97
N TYR A 142 14.38 -6.37 -10.62
CA TYR A 142 15.73 -6.01 -10.15
C TYR A 142 15.94 -6.16 -8.64
N GLN A 143 14.94 -6.63 -7.90
CA GLN A 143 15.01 -6.85 -6.45
C GLN A 143 14.13 -8.02 -6.03
N THR A 144 14.73 -9.20 -5.95
CA THR A 144 14.07 -10.46 -5.62
C THR A 144 14.43 -10.99 -4.23
N ASP A 145 15.05 -10.15 -3.38
CA ASP A 145 15.42 -10.51 -2.01
C ASP A 145 15.02 -9.43 -1.00
N MET A 146 15.21 -9.72 0.27
CA MET A 146 14.87 -8.84 1.39
C MET A 146 16.10 -8.50 2.27
N TRP A 147 17.32 -8.72 1.78
CA TRP A 147 18.51 -8.49 2.61
C TRP A 147 18.67 -7.04 3.04
N GLY A 148 18.36 -6.09 2.16
CA GLY A 148 18.37 -4.67 2.53
C GLY A 148 17.38 -4.33 3.65
N ALA A 149 16.24 -4.99 3.73
CA ALA A 149 15.30 -4.83 4.85
C ALA A 149 15.86 -5.45 6.15
N ARG A 150 16.61 -6.55 6.06
CA ARG A 150 17.28 -7.16 7.20
C ARG A 150 18.36 -6.25 7.77
N ASP A 151 19.23 -5.73 6.92
CA ASP A 151 20.31 -4.85 7.33
C ASP A 151 19.76 -3.56 8.01
N LEU A 152 18.71 -3.00 7.44
CA LEU A 152 17.99 -1.88 8.04
C LEU A 152 17.38 -2.22 9.40
N PHE A 153 16.77 -3.41 9.52
CA PHE A 153 16.16 -3.86 10.77
C PHE A 153 17.17 -3.88 11.91
N TYR A 154 18.36 -4.46 11.69
CA TYR A 154 19.42 -4.50 12.71
C TYR A 154 20.06 -3.13 12.97
N SER A 155 20.27 -2.32 11.92
CA SER A 155 20.76 -0.95 12.07
C SER A 155 19.80 -0.07 12.89
N LEU A 156 18.49 -0.24 12.72
CA LEU A 156 17.48 0.49 13.50
C LEU A 156 17.41 0.02 14.95
N GLN A 157 17.53 -1.28 15.17
CA GLN A 157 17.62 -1.82 16.54
C GLN A 157 18.83 -1.25 17.28
N GLU A 158 19.98 -1.22 16.64
CA GLU A 158 21.21 -0.69 17.22
C GLU A 158 21.09 0.81 17.55
N LYS A 159 20.54 1.61 16.62
CA LYS A 159 20.46 3.07 16.76
C LYS A 159 19.30 3.56 17.62
N CYS A 160 18.16 2.84 17.62
CA CYS A 160 16.91 3.32 18.23
C CYS A 160 16.36 2.40 19.31
N GLY A 161 16.99 1.24 19.58
CA GLY A 161 16.53 0.24 20.57
C GLY A 161 15.18 -0.41 20.20
N ARG A 162 14.71 -0.27 18.97
CA ARG A 162 13.42 -0.82 18.51
C ARG A 162 13.52 -1.43 17.12
N TYR A 163 12.65 -2.40 16.85
CA TYR A 163 12.54 -3.03 15.55
C TYR A 163 11.51 -2.29 14.69
N PRO A 164 11.86 -1.88 13.46
CA PRO A 164 10.89 -1.27 12.55
C PRO A 164 9.90 -2.32 12.07
N LYS A 165 8.65 -1.93 11.91
CA LYS A 165 7.71 -2.70 11.09
C LYS A 165 8.19 -2.61 9.64
N ALA A 166 8.32 -3.74 8.94
CA ALA A 166 8.63 -3.77 7.52
C ALA A 166 7.57 -4.58 6.77
N ALA A 167 7.02 -4.00 5.74
CA ALA A 167 6.06 -4.66 4.87
C ALA A 167 6.71 -4.93 3.51
N VAL A 168 6.58 -6.16 3.05
CA VAL A 168 7.04 -6.58 1.72
C VAL A 168 5.86 -6.52 0.77
N HIS A 169 6.00 -5.75 -0.28
CA HIS A 169 5.03 -5.61 -1.36
C HIS A 169 5.60 -6.17 -2.65
N PHE A 170 4.73 -6.72 -3.48
CA PHE A 170 5.10 -7.24 -4.79
C PHE A 170 4.60 -6.29 -5.85
N LEU A 171 5.46 -6.01 -6.83
CA LEU A 171 5.10 -5.16 -7.95
C LEU A 171 3.87 -5.72 -8.67
N ARG A 172 2.90 -4.86 -8.90
CA ARG A 172 1.75 -5.13 -9.74
C ARG A 172 2.05 -4.57 -11.13
N ALA A 173 2.21 -5.47 -12.09
CA ALA A 173 2.40 -5.08 -13.47
C ALA A 173 1.13 -4.42 -14.02
N ASN A 174 1.18 -3.13 -14.31
CA ASN A 174 0.10 -2.36 -14.91
C ASN A 174 0.66 -1.31 -15.88
N ASP A 175 -0.22 -0.62 -16.60
CA ASP A 175 0.16 0.33 -17.65
C ASP A 175 1.01 1.52 -17.19
N GLY A 176 1.03 1.84 -15.90
CA GLY A 176 1.88 2.89 -15.33
C GLY A 176 3.32 2.46 -15.08
N CYS A 177 3.56 1.16 -14.96
CA CYS A 177 4.86 0.59 -14.66
C CYS A 177 5.60 0.20 -15.94
N ARG A 178 6.90 0.49 -16.01
CA ARG A 178 7.75 0.01 -17.13
C ARG A 178 7.81 -1.51 -17.12
N SER A 179 7.66 -2.13 -18.29
CA SER A 179 7.62 -3.58 -18.44
C SER A 179 8.91 -4.31 -18.06
N ASP A 180 10.07 -3.61 -18.11
CA ASP A 180 11.35 -4.15 -17.68
C ASP A 180 11.47 -4.34 -16.16
N TYR A 181 10.51 -3.83 -15.38
CA TYR A 181 10.40 -4.10 -13.93
C TYR A 181 9.46 -5.27 -13.61
N TYR A 182 8.72 -5.78 -14.59
CA TYR A 182 7.80 -6.90 -14.35
C TYR A 182 8.57 -8.15 -13.95
N MET A 183 8.08 -8.83 -12.94
CA MET A 183 8.66 -10.10 -12.51
C MET A 183 8.45 -11.18 -13.58
N THR A 184 9.48 -11.97 -13.80
CA THR A 184 9.45 -13.20 -14.59
C THR A 184 9.17 -14.41 -13.67
N ARG A 185 9.04 -15.60 -14.23
CA ARG A 185 8.96 -16.84 -13.43
C ARG A 185 10.25 -17.11 -12.68
N GLU A 186 11.39 -16.81 -13.30
CA GLU A 186 12.71 -16.93 -12.69
C GLU A 186 12.86 -16.01 -11.48
N ASP A 187 12.33 -14.78 -11.55
CA ASP A 187 12.31 -13.86 -10.41
C ASP A 187 11.43 -14.37 -9.26
N VAL A 188 10.29 -14.95 -9.60
CA VAL A 188 9.41 -15.58 -8.61
C VAL A 188 10.12 -16.75 -7.93
N ASP A 189 10.81 -17.60 -8.70
CA ASP A 189 11.56 -18.73 -8.16
C ASP A 189 12.75 -18.27 -7.30
N ALA A 190 13.47 -17.23 -7.72
CA ALA A 190 14.54 -16.61 -6.94
C ALA A 190 14.03 -16.07 -5.60
N PHE A 191 12.91 -15.34 -5.63
CA PHE A 191 12.28 -14.83 -4.41
C PHE A 191 11.80 -15.97 -3.49
N CYS A 192 11.17 -17.00 -4.04
CA CYS A 192 10.70 -18.14 -3.26
C CYS A 192 11.85 -18.88 -2.58
N LYS A 193 12.98 -19.08 -3.30
CA LYS A 193 14.20 -19.64 -2.74
C LYS A 193 14.80 -18.77 -1.63
N HIS A 194 14.79 -17.44 -1.82
CA HIS A 194 15.19 -16.51 -0.76
C HIS A 194 14.28 -16.66 0.47
N LEU A 195 12.97 -16.77 0.26
CA LEU A 195 11.99 -16.92 1.34
C LEU A 195 12.17 -18.24 2.10
N GLU A 196 12.53 -19.34 1.41
CA GLU A 196 12.92 -20.60 2.05
C GLU A 196 14.12 -20.39 3.01
N THR A 197 15.12 -19.62 2.58
CA THR A 197 16.26 -19.26 3.43
C THR A 197 15.81 -18.46 4.66
N VAL A 198 14.90 -17.50 4.49
CA VAL A 198 14.34 -16.72 5.61
C VAL A 198 13.57 -17.63 6.58
N ILE A 199 12.82 -18.61 6.09
CA ILE A 199 12.11 -19.59 6.92
C ILE A 199 13.11 -20.43 7.74
N GLU A 200 14.20 -20.90 7.14
CA GLU A 200 15.24 -21.64 7.87
C GLU A 200 15.95 -20.78 8.92
N MET A 201 16.26 -19.52 8.60
CA MET A 201 16.81 -18.57 9.58
C MET A 201 15.84 -18.36 10.76
N ALA A 202 14.54 -18.24 10.50
CA ALA A 202 13.54 -18.15 11.56
C ALA A 202 13.52 -19.40 12.44
N ARG A 203 13.67 -20.57 11.84
CA ARG A 203 13.72 -21.86 12.55
C ARG A 203 14.90 -21.97 13.52
N ILE A 204 16.04 -21.40 13.16
CA ILE A 204 17.24 -21.37 14.03
C ILE A 204 17.28 -20.15 14.98
N GLY A 205 16.21 -19.34 15.00
CA GLY A 205 16.04 -18.27 15.98
C GLY A 205 16.50 -16.88 15.56
N ASP A 206 16.73 -16.62 14.25
CA ASP A 206 17.03 -15.26 13.77
C ASP A 206 15.80 -14.35 14.01
N PRO A 207 15.93 -13.27 14.82
CA PRO A 207 14.79 -12.44 15.21
C PRO A 207 14.12 -11.72 14.05
N TRP A 208 14.89 -11.22 13.06
CA TRP A 208 14.35 -10.58 11.87
C TRP A 208 13.56 -11.57 11.03
N ALA A 209 14.10 -12.75 10.80
CA ALA A 209 13.46 -13.76 9.98
C ALA A 209 12.15 -14.25 10.61
N ALA A 210 12.14 -14.51 11.92
CA ALA A 210 10.93 -14.88 12.66
C ALA A 210 9.86 -13.77 12.57
N TRP A 211 10.27 -12.52 12.76
CA TRP A 211 9.38 -11.37 12.64
C TRP A 211 8.84 -11.22 11.20
N GLN A 212 9.70 -11.34 10.17
CA GLN A 212 9.31 -11.25 8.77
C GLN A 212 8.28 -12.33 8.39
N CYS A 213 8.51 -13.59 8.81
CA CYS A 213 7.54 -14.67 8.63
C CYS A 213 6.20 -14.36 9.30
N SER A 214 6.20 -13.83 10.53
CA SER A 214 5.00 -13.44 11.24
C SER A 214 4.21 -12.35 10.50
N GLN A 215 4.89 -11.36 9.92
CA GLN A 215 4.25 -10.29 9.14
C GLN A 215 3.62 -10.83 7.85
N LEU A 216 4.31 -11.71 7.14
CA LEU A 216 3.77 -12.33 5.93
C LEU A 216 2.51 -13.17 6.24
N LEU A 217 2.53 -13.95 7.32
CA LEU A 217 1.35 -14.69 7.79
C LEU A 217 0.21 -13.79 8.24
N TYR A 218 0.51 -12.70 8.95
CA TYR A 218 -0.50 -11.71 9.34
C TYR A 218 -1.22 -11.14 8.11
N HIS A 219 -0.48 -10.72 7.09
CA HIS A 219 -1.06 -10.20 5.85
C HIS A 219 -1.89 -11.25 5.10
N ARG A 220 -1.39 -12.49 5.02
CA ARG A 220 -2.12 -13.61 4.46
C ARG A 220 -3.46 -13.83 5.17
N ASN A 221 -3.45 -13.93 6.49
CA ASN A 221 -4.66 -14.18 7.28
C ASN A 221 -5.68 -13.05 7.15
N LYS A 222 -5.21 -11.81 7.05
CA LYS A 222 -6.05 -10.65 6.77
C LYS A 222 -6.71 -10.74 5.38
N VAL A 223 -6.05 -11.33 4.39
CA VAL A 223 -6.64 -11.58 3.07
C VAL A 223 -7.66 -12.71 3.13
N LYS A 224 -7.33 -13.83 3.79
CA LYS A 224 -8.23 -14.98 3.94
C LYS A 224 -9.53 -14.64 4.66
N SER A 225 -9.49 -13.73 5.62
CA SER A 225 -10.69 -13.29 6.37
C SER A 225 -11.67 -12.44 5.56
N ARG A 226 -11.31 -12.02 4.34
CA ARG A 226 -12.19 -11.19 3.50
C ARG A 226 -13.19 -12.04 2.72
N VAL A 227 -14.33 -11.46 2.43
CA VAL A 227 -15.32 -12.05 1.55
C VAL A 227 -15.21 -11.38 0.17
N GLY A 228 -15.32 -12.18 -0.92
CA GLY A 228 -15.29 -11.69 -2.29
C GLY A 228 -13.89 -11.49 -2.89
N PRO A 229 -13.80 -10.89 -4.08
CA PRO A 229 -12.55 -10.63 -4.78
C PRO A 229 -11.58 -9.75 -4.01
N MET A 230 -10.28 -9.82 -4.36
CA MET A 230 -9.23 -9.08 -3.67
C MET A 230 -9.49 -7.56 -3.59
N CYS A 231 -10.01 -6.97 -4.65
CA CYS A 231 -10.15 -5.51 -4.82
C CYS A 231 -11.56 -4.98 -4.66
N VAL A 232 -12.59 -5.83 -4.66
CA VAL A 232 -13.99 -5.39 -4.51
C VAL A 232 -14.27 -5.15 -3.05
N ARG A 233 -14.22 -3.89 -2.66
CA ARG A 233 -14.54 -3.46 -1.30
C ARG A 233 -15.61 -2.38 -1.37
N ASP A 234 -16.82 -2.74 -0.99
CA ASP A 234 -17.89 -1.78 -0.76
C ASP A 234 -17.57 -0.74 0.32
N GLU A 235 -16.53 -1.00 1.08
CA GLU A 235 -16.08 -0.19 2.20
C GLU A 235 -14.94 0.77 1.83
N LEU A 236 -14.42 0.71 0.58
CA LEU A 236 -13.29 1.53 0.13
C LEU A 236 -13.76 2.68 -0.77
N LEU A 237 -13.35 3.89 -0.44
CA LEU A 237 -13.48 5.09 -1.27
C LEU A 237 -12.08 5.52 -1.74
N SER A 238 -11.86 5.60 -3.05
CA SER A 238 -10.66 6.21 -3.62
C SER A 238 -11.06 7.50 -4.31
N VAL A 239 -10.52 8.63 -3.87
CA VAL A 239 -11.00 9.96 -4.26
C VAL A 239 -9.84 10.96 -4.40
N ASP A 240 -9.93 11.88 -5.37
CA ASP A 240 -9.04 13.04 -5.48
C ASP A 240 -9.63 14.28 -4.80
N LEU A 241 -8.87 15.37 -4.76
CA LEU A 241 -9.31 16.62 -4.14
C LEU A 241 -10.39 17.38 -4.92
N HIS A 242 -10.73 16.96 -6.16
CA HIS A 242 -11.89 17.43 -6.92
C HIS A 242 -13.15 16.60 -6.62
N GLY A 243 -13.05 15.64 -5.71
CA GLY A 243 -14.15 14.77 -5.35
C GLY A 243 -14.42 13.65 -6.36
N ASN A 244 -13.60 13.48 -7.39
CA ASN A 244 -13.74 12.38 -8.33
C ASN A 244 -13.43 11.06 -7.63
N VAL A 245 -14.32 10.09 -7.79
CA VAL A 245 -14.19 8.76 -7.22
C VAL A 245 -13.71 7.80 -8.29
N TYR A 246 -12.70 6.99 -7.93
CA TYR A 246 -12.05 6.05 -8.82
C TYR A 246 -12.36 4.60 -8.44
N ALA A 247 -12.50 3.75 -9.45
CA ALA A 247 -12.71 2.32 -9.25
C ALA A 247 -11.51 1.63 -8.58
N CYS A 248 -10.31 2.11 -8.86
CA CYS A 248 -9.06 1.58 -8.33
C CYS A 248 -8.12 2.70 -7.88
N HIS A 249 -7.52 2.54 -6.72
CA HIS A 249 -6.52 3.48 -6.19
C HIS A 249 -5.14 3.35 -6.87
N HIS A 250 -4.94 2.34 -7.70
CA HIS A 250 -3.76 2.20 -8.54
C HIS A 250 -3.91 2.80 -9.94
N ASN A 251 -5.09 3.32 -10.25
CA ASN A 251 -5.36 3.92 -11.56
C ASN A 251 -6.31 5.11 -11.41
N TYR A 252 -5.74 6.31 -11.37
CA TYR A 252 -6.43 7.59 -11.28
C TYR A 252 -6.62 8.26 -12.66
N ASP A 253 -6.65 7.49 -13.73
CA ASP A 253 -6.98 7.99 -15.05
C ASP A 253 -8.45 8.47 -15.11
N ALA A 254 -8.72 9.50 -15.91
CA ALA A 254 -10.05 10.06 -16.07
C ALA A 254 -11.07 9.02 -16.56
N SER A 255 -10.65 8.02 -17.32
CA SER A 255 -11.50 6.92 -17.79
C SER A 255 -11.98 5.99 -16.67
N ASN A 256 -11.33 6.02 -15.50
CA ASN A 256 -11.68 5.23 -14.32
C ASN A 256 -12.49 6.00 -13.28
N ILE A 257 -12.94 7.20 -13.60
CA ILE A 257 -13.84 7.96 -12.73
C ILE A 257 -15.21 7.29 -12.76
N THR A 258 -15.65 6.82 -11.59
CA THR A 258 -16.94 6.14 -11.41
C THR A 258 -18.00 7.04 -10.80
N GLY A 259 -17.61 8.20 -10.28
CA GLY A 259 -18.53 9.16 -9.65
C GLY A 259 -17.83 10.40 -9.15
N ASN A 260 -18.59 11.26 -8.46
CA ASN A 260 -18.04 12.45 -7.82
C ASN A 260 -18.84 12.78 -6.56
N ILE A 261 -18.15 12.88 -5.41
CA ILE A 261 -18.79 13.09 -4.09
C ILE A 261 -19.46 14.48 -3.98
N PHE A 262 -18.96 15.49 -4.72
CA PHE A 262 -19.51 16.84 -4.66
C PHE A 262 -20.77 17.01 -5.52
N LYS A 263 -20.90 16.19 -6.56
CA LYS A 263 -22.04 16.23 -7.50
C LYS A 263 -23.16 15.27 -7.09
N LYS A 264 -23.04 14.61 -5.93
CA LYS A 264 -23.97 13.57 -5.45
C LYS A 264 -24.18 12.44 -6.46
N VAL A 265 -23.24 12.26 -7.39
CA VAL A 265 -23.22 11.10 -8.28
C VAL A 265 -22.77 9.92 -7.45
N ILE A 266 -23.67 8.97 -7.24
CA ILE A 266 -23.34 7.75 -6.49
C ILE A 266 -22.29 6.98 -7.30
N PRO A 267 -21.11 6.68 -6.73
CA PRO A 267 -20.11 5.90 -7.42
C PRO A 267 -20.71 4.55 -7.83
N ILE A 268 -20.72 4.27 -9.12
CA ILE A 268 -21.05 2.93 -9.58
C ILE A 268 -19.91 2.04 -9.14
N ARG A 269 -20.15 1.20 -8.16
CA ARG A 269 -19.20 0.22 -7.65
C ARG A 269 -19.11 -0.97 -8.61
N ALA A 270 -18.62 -0.69 -9.81
CA ALA A 270 -18.63 -1.61 -10.94
C ALA A 270 -17.27 -2.32 -11.15
N VAL A 271 -16.42 -2.37 -10.11
CA VAL A 271 -15.12 -3.08 -10.20
C VAL A 271 -15.29 -4.53 -10.67
N PRO A 272 -16.32 -5.30 -10.23
CA PRO A 272 -16.56 -6.63 -10.78
C PRO A 272 -16.88 -6.63 -12.27
N GLN A 273 -17.48 -5.55 -12.79
CA GLN A 273 -17.83 -5.44 -14.21
C GLN A 273 -16.65 -4.98 -15.07
N LEU A 274 -15.66 -4.29 -14.45
CA LEU A 274 -14.44 -3.85 -15.12
C LEU A 274 -13.36 -4.95 -15.13
N SER A 275 -13.50 -5.97 -14.29
CA SER A 275 -12.54 -7.08 -14.26
C SER A 275 -12.76 -8.02 -15.45
N PRO A 276 -11.78 -8.15 -16.35
CA PRO A 276 -11.85 -9.18 -17.41
C PRO A 276 -11.75 -10.59 -16.83
N ARG A 277 -11.38 -10.75 -15.56
CA ARG A 277 -11.30 -12.02 -14.83
C ARG A 277 -12.31 -12.07 -13.69
N ARG A 278 -13.32 -12.82 -13.89
CA ARG A 278 -14.17 -13.32 -12.81
C ARG A 278 -13.58 -14.64 -12.34
N PHE A 279 -12.78 -14.62 -11.27
CA PHE A 279 -12.11 -15.83 -10.75
C PHE A 279 -13.10 -16.95 -10.44
N TYR A 280 -14.34 -16.62 -10.06
CA TYR A 280 -15.41 -17.59 -9.82
C TYR A 280 -15.99 -18.21 -11.10
N ASP A 281 -15.72 -17.62 -12.27
CA ASP A 281 -16.14 -18.16 -13.57
C ASP A 281 -15.05 -19.06 -14.19
N SER A 282 -13.83 -19.04 -13.66
CA SER A 282 -12.70 -19.84 -14.14
C SER A 282 -12.64 -21.19 -13.41
N VAL A 283 -12.75 -22.29 -14.17
CA VAL A 283 -12.62 -23.65 -13.63
C VAL A 283 -11.24 -23.85 -12.94
N GLU A 284 -10.19 -23.27 -13.51
CA GLU A 284 -8.83 -23.33 -12.95
C GLU A 284 -8.75 -22.66 -11.57
N CYS A 285 -9.47 -21.54 -11.37
CA CYS A 285 -9.51 -20.87 -10.09
C CYS A 285 -10.37 -21.62 -9.07
N GLN A 286 -11.49 -22.21 -9.49
CA GLN A 286 -12.40 -22.93 -8.58
C GLN A 286 -11.74 -24.16 -7.95
N SER A 287 -10.80 -24.80 -8.66
CA SER A 287 -10.04 -25.96 -8.17
C SER A 287 -8.67 -25.61 -7.59
N CYS A 288 -8.34 -24.31 -7.47
CA CYS A 288 -7.01 -23.87 -7.06
C CYS A 288 -6.86 -23.82 -5.54
N GLU A 289 -5.87 -24.53 -5.00
CA GLU A 289 -5.53 -24.53 -3.56
C GLU A 289 -5.23 -23.14 -3.00
N ALA A 290 -4.64 -22.25 -3.83
CA ALA A 290 -4.28 -20.89 -3.45
C ALA A 290 -5.46 -19.89 -3.58
N LEU A 291 -6.67 -20.32 -3.91
CA LEU A 291 -7.78 -19.41 -4.21
C LEU A 291 -8.12 -18.50 -3.03
N ASP A 292 -8.16 -19.03 -1.81
CA ASP A 292 -8.49 -18.25 -0.60
C ASP A 292 -7.50 -17.13 -0.31
N GLU A 293 -6.27 -17.26 -0.79
CA GLU A 293 -5.21 -16.28 -0.63
C GLU A 293 -5.09 -15.34 -1.84
N CYS A 294 -5.25 -15.89 -3.04
CA CYS A 294 -5.14 -15.15 -4.29
C CYS A 294 -6.40 -14.34 -4.62
N ARG A 295 -7.60 -14.92 -4.43
CA ARG A 295 -8.91 -14.32 -4.72
C ARG A 295 -9.00 -13.66 -6.10
N GLY A 296 -8.40 -14.33 -7.10
CA GLY A 296 -8.36 -13.87 -8.48
C GLY A 296 -7.31 -12.83 -8.81
N GLY A 297 -6.51 -12.39 -7.81
CA GLY A 297 -5.42 -11.44 -8.01
C GLY A 297 -5.87 -10.01 -8.30
N CYS A 298 -4.98 -9.23 -8.90
CA CYS A 298 -5.24 -7.85 -9.29
C CYS A 298 -5.88 -7.80 -10.68
N TYR A 299 -7.03 -7.16 -10.80
CA TYR A 299 -7.73 -7.06 -12.09
C TYR A 299 -7.05 -6.12 -13.11
N THR A 300 -6.18 -5.21 -12.64
CA THR A 300 -5.39 -4.32 -13.49
C THR A 300 -4.01 -4.89 -13.84
N SER A 301 -3.69 -6.10 -13.41
CA SER A 301 -2.38 -6.70 -13.70
C SER A 301 -2.28 -7.14 -15.16
N ASN A 302 -1.17 -6.78 -15.80
CA ASN A 302 -0.82 -7.19 -17.16
C ASN A 302 -0.08 -8.55 -17.19
N THR A 303 0.22 -9.14 -16.02
CA THR A 303 0.98 -10.40 -15.87
C THR A 303 0.23 -11.42 -15.02
N HIS A 304 -1.02 -11.69 -15.38
CA HIS A 304 -1.88 -12.61 -14.62
C HIS A 304 -1.33 -14.03 -14.47
N ASP A 305 -0.62 -14.54 -15.47
CA ASP A 305 0.03 -15.85 -15.43
C ASP A 305 1.16 -15.89 -14.39
N ILE A 306 1.95 -14.84 -14.30
CA ILE A 306 3.01 -14.68 -13.28
C ILE A 306 2.39 -14.49 -11.90
N ASP A 307 1.36 -13.65 -11.75
CA ASP A 307 0.63 -13.47 -10.50
C ASP A 307 0.06 -14.80 -9.98
N CYS A 308 -0.51 -15.60 -10.88
CA CYS A 308 -1.07 -16.92 -10.58
C CYS A 308 0.04 -17.91 -10.17
N TYR A 309 1.15 -17.94 -10.92
CA TYR A 309 2.31 -18.77 -10.61
C TYR A 309 2.87 -18.44 -9.23
N PHE A 310 3.03 -17.14 -8.96
CA PHE A 310 3.52 -16.67 -7.66
C PHE A 310 2.57 -17.02 -6.50
N ALA A 311 1.26 -16.88 -6.70
CA ALA A 311 0.28 -17.23 -5.68
C ALA A 311 0.38 -18.71 -5.27
N LYS A 312 0.52 -19.62 -6.27
CA LYS A 312 0.68 -21.05 -6.03
C LYS A 312 2.00 -21.38 -5.30
N LYS A 313 3.12 -20.81 -5.74
CA LYS A 313 4.42 -21.00 -5.07
C LYS A 313 4.39 -20.52 -3.62
N ARG A 314 3.89 -19.33 -3.38
CA ARG A 314 3.82 -18.71 -2.06
C ARG A 314 2.88 -19.47 -1.11
N PHE A 315 1.83 -20.09 -1.62
CA PHE A 315 0.92 -20.90 -0.82
C PHE A 315 1.64 -22.02 -0.05
N ALA A 316 2.53 -22.77 -0.72
CA ALA A 316 3.32 -23.82 -0.07
C ALA A 316 4.26 -23.25 1.02
N LEU A 317 4.88 -22.10 0.77
CA LEU A 317 5.77 -21.42 1.73
C LEU A 317 5.03 -20.93 2.97
N TYR A 318 3.81 -20.42 2.81
CA TYR A 318 2.99 -20.03 3.96
C TYR A 318 2.67 -21.21 4.89
N HIS A 319 2.45 -22.41 4.37
CA HIS A 319 2.25 -23.60 5.18
C HIS A 319 3.55 -23.98 5.95
N ALA A 320 4.72 -23.79 5.33
CA ALA A 320 5.98 -23.97 6.03
C ALA A 320 6.18 -22.95 7.16
N MET A 321 5.79 -21.69 6.93
CA MET A 321 5.86 -20.65 7.96
C MET A 321 4.89 -20.92 9.12
N GLU A 322 3.67 -21.39 8.87
CA GLU A 322 2.69 -21.70 9.92
C GLU A 322 3.24 -22.70 10.92
N LYS A 323 4.02 -23.68 10.46
CA LYS A 323 4.66 -24.69 11.33
C LYS A 323 5.74 -24.12 12.24
N LEU A 324 6.25 -22.91 11.98
CA LEU A 324 7.24 -22.27 12.87
C LEU A 324 6.61 -21.74 14.17
N PHE A 325 5.29 -21.49 14.15
CA PHE A 325 4.57 -20.82 15.24
C PHE A 325 3.54 -21.74 15.93
N GLN A 326 3.55 -23.03 15.56
CA GLN A 326 2.82 -24.10 16.25
C GLN A 326 3.68 -24.74 17.34
#